data_da7add86a9eab29b3e32bcfcfd598e15
#
_entry.id   da7add86a9eab29b3e32bcfcfd598e15
#
_cell.length_a   1.000
_cell.length_b   1.000
_cell.length_c   1.000
_cell.angle_alpha   90.00
_cell.angle_beta   90.00
_cell.angle_gamma   90.00
#
_symmetry.space_group_name_H-M   'P 1'
#
loop_
_entity.id
_entity.type
_entity.pdbx_description
1 polymer ?
#
loop_
_entity_poly.entity_id
_entity_poly.type
_entity_poly.pdbx_seq_one_letter_code
_entity_poly.pdbx_strand_id
1 'polypeptide(L)'
;MYLAYHVELEEYRAVKVVPKSIADYDTFRKEALFLKTLRHPGIPIVYDVEEDTGYSYLIEEYLEGESLYALVKRLGSLSVKTAVDLGIQICRIIQFMNSAENPILYLDLQPKNLLVCNGILRLTDFDHAQYASDAAAFGERYGTIGFAA
;
A
#
# COMPACT_ATOMS: atom_id res chain seq x y z
N MET A 1 -7.75 4.53 9.07
CA MET A 1 -6.86 5.52 8.43
C MET A 1 -7.40 6.92 8.71
N TYR A 2 -6.56 7.85 9.16
CA TYR A 2 -6.93 9.23 9.51
C TYR A 2 -6.04 10.20 8.75
N LEU A 3 -6.58 11.37 8.40
CA LEU A 3 -5.82 12.50 7.91
C LEU A 3 -5.35 13.31 9.13
N ALA A 4 -4.05 13.51 9.25
CA ALA A 4 -3.43 14.33 10.29
C ALA A 4 -2.64 15.49 9.67
N TYR A 5 -2.45 16.55 10.43
CA TYR A 5 -1.66 17.70 10.02
C TYR A 5 -0.43 17.83 10.93
N HIS A 6 0.76 17.78 10.33
CA HIS A 6 2.01 17.98 11.04
C HIS A 6 2.26 19.48 11.18
N VAL A 7 2.09 20.00 12.38
CA VAL A 7 2.07 21.45 12.64
C VAL A 7 3.40 22.13 12.29
N GLU A 8 4.53 21.51 12.68
CA GLU A 8 5.85 22.12 12.46
C GLU A 8 6.33 22.07 11.00
N LEU A 9 5.94 21.03 10.26
CA LEU A 9 6.31 20.89 8.83
C LEU A 9 5.23 21.44 7.89
N GLU A 10 4.09 21.86 8.44
CA GLU A 10 2.95 22.38 7.68
C GLU A 10 2.48 21.42 6.56
N GLU A 11 2.48 20.12 6.84
CA GLU A 11 2.15 19.08 5.86
C GLU A 11 1.11 18.09 6.37
N TYR A 12 0.31 17.55 5.46
CA TYR A 12 -0.60 16.45 5.77
C TYR A 12 0.12 15.11 5.82
N ARG A 13 -0.38 14.22 6.71
CA ARG A 13 0.05 12.83 6.88
C ARG A 13 -1.15 11.91 6.90
N ALA A 14 -0.98 10.69 6.43
CA ALA A 14 -1.91 9.62 6.68
C ALA A 14 -1.47 8.87 7.93
N VAL A 15 -2.41 8.58 8.84
CA VAL A 15 -2.13 7.86 10.08
C VAL A 15 -3.02 6.62 10.15
N LYS A 16 -2.41 5.45 10.10
CA LYS A 16 -3.08 4.17 10.35
C LYS A 16 -3.01 3.87 11.83
N VAL A 17 -4.16 3.62 12.44
CA VAL A 17 -4.28 3.34 13.89
C VAL A 17 -4.73 1.90 14.07
N VAL A 18 -3.97 1.10 14.81
CA VAL A 18 -4.23 -0.31 15.08
C VAL A 18 -4.26 -0.55 16.59
N PRO A 19 -5.36 -1.09 17.13
CA PRO A 19 -5.43 -1.46 18.56
C PRO A 19 -4.45 -2.58 18.91
N LYS A 20 -3.72 -2.44 20.00
CA LYS A 20 -2.75 -3.47 20.48
C LYS A 20 -3.40 -4.77 20.97
N SER A 21 -4.69 -4.76 21.24
CA SER A 21 -5.44 -5.93 21.72
C SER A 21 -5.85 -6.94 20.64
N ILE A 22 -5.62 -6.61 19.35
CA ILE A 22 -6.00 -7.41 18.19
C ILE A 22 -4.75 -8.16 17.70
N ALA A 23 -4.93 -9.40 17.21
CA ALA A 23 -3.88 -10.23 16.60
C ALA A 23 -3.13 -9.57 15.41
N ASP A 24 -3.54 -8.39 15.01
CA ASP A 24 -3.03 -7.62 13.86
C ASP A 24 -1.73 -6.85 14.15
N TYR A 25 -1.20 -6.88 15.37
CA TYR A 25 0.04 -6.16 15.71
C TYR A 25 1.24 -6.66 14.91
N ASP A 26 1.34 -7.97 14.71
CA ASP A 26 2.42 -8.55 13.90
C ASP A 26 2.29 -8.17 12.42
N THR A 27 1.06 -8.11 11.89
CA THR A 27 0.77 -7.65 10.54
C THR A 27 1.13 -6.17 10.38
N PHE A 28 0.74 -5.33 11.33
CA PHE A 28 1.09 -3.91 11.38
C PHE A 28 2.62 -3.69 11.38
N ARG A 29 3.37 -4.43 12.20
CA ARG A 29 4.84 -4.33 12.23
C ARG A 29 5.47 -4.76 10.91
N LYS A 30 4.97 -5.83 10.30
CA LYS A 30 5.45 -6.30 8.99
C LYS A 30 5.22 -5.23 7.92
N GLU A 31 4.03 -4.64 7.86
CA GLU A 31 3.71 -3.56 6.92
C GLU A 31 4.68 -2.38 7.08
N ALA A 32 4.87 -1.91 8.31
CA ALA A 32 5.79 -0.81 8.60
C ALA A 32 7.23 -1.12 8.16
N LEU A 33 7.69 -2.36 8.39
CA LEU A 33 9.03 -2.81 7.98
C LEU A 33 9.16 -2.87 6.46
N PHE A 34 8.16 -3.38 5.74
CA PHE A 34 8.17 -3.39 4.28
C PHE A 34 8.26 -1.98 3.72
N LEU A 35 7.35 -1.11 4.14
CA LEU A 35 7.30 0.27 3.66
C LEU A 35 8.57 1.07 3.99
N LYS A 36 9.18 0.80 5.15
CA LYS A 36 10.45 1.44 5.54
C LYS A 36 11.58 1.10 4.57
N THR A 37 11.61 -0.13 4.04
CA THR A 37 12.69 -0.59 3.15
C THR A 37 12.43 -0.27 1.69
N LEU A 38 11.15 -0.12 1.30
CA LEU A 38 10.76 0.13 -0.08
C LEU A 38 10.85 1.64 -0.40
N ARG A 39 11.73 2.00 -1.34
CA ARG A 39 11.88 3.37 -1.84
C ARG A 39 11.59 3.42 -3.33
N HIS A 40 10.33 3.68 -3.66
CA HIS A 40 9.87 3.75 -5.04
C HIS A 40 8.77 4.83 -5.17
N PRO A 41 8.72 5.64 -6.25
CA PRO A 41 7.72 6.69 -6.41
C PRO A 41 6.27 6.20 -6.37
N GLY A 42 6.02 4.94 -6.64
CA GLY A 42 4.69 4.30 -6.57
C GLY A 42 4.33 3.71 -5.19
N ILE A 43 5.16 3.89 -4.16
CA ILE A 43 4.95 3.35 -2.81
C ILE A 43 5.00 4.52 -1.80
N PRO A 44 4.06 4.62 -0.84
CA PRO A 44 4.08 5.69 0.15
C PRO A 44 5.32 5.62 1.05
N ILE A 45 5.80 6.78 1.47
CA ILE A 45 6.91 6.91 2.41
C ILE A 45 6.36 6.74 3.82
N VAL A 46 6.97 5.86 4.62
CA VAL A 46 6.75 5.83 6.08
C VAL A 46 7.67 6.85 6.72
N TYR A 47 7.08 7.75 7.50
CA TYR A 47 7.79 8.76 8.25
C TYR A 47 8.12 8.28 9.64
N ASP A 48 7.15 7.65 10.34
CA ASP A 48 7.33 7.22 11.71
C ASP A 48 6.39 6.10 12.12
N VAL A 49 6.72 5.43 13.22
CA VAL A 49 5.89 4.44 13.90
C VAL A 49 5.84 4.79 15.38
N GLU A 50 4.68 5.14 15.88
CA GLU A 50 4.45 5.54 17.25
C GLU A 50 3.56 4.53 17.99
N GLU A 51 3.65 4.51 19.29
CA GLU A 51 2.85 3.63 20.13
C GLU A 51 2.46 4.31 21.45
N ASP A 52 1.23 4.01 21.90
CA ASP A 52 0.79 4.29 23.27
C ASP A 52 0.36 3.00 24.00
N THR A 53 -0.33 3.12 25.11
CA THR A 53 -0.78 1.98 25.92
C THR A 53 -1.83 1.11 25.21
N GLY A 54 -2.60 1.66 24.28
CA GLY A 54 -3.74 1.01 23.61
C GLY A 54 -3.60 0.80 22.11
N TYR A 55 -2.76 1.61 21.46
CA TYR A 55 -2.71 1.67 20.00
C TYR A 55 -1.28 1.75 19.48
N SER A 56 -1.11 1.33 18.23
CA SER A 56 0.06 1.57 17.39
C SER A 56 -0.35 2.44 16.21
N TYR A 57 0.55 3.35 15.80
CA TYR A 57 0.32 4.36 14.78
C TYR A 57 1.39 4.26 13.71
N LEU A 58 0.99 4.06 12.44
CA LEU A 58 1.88 4.17 11.29
C LEU A 58 1.63 5.54 10.66
N ILE A 59 2.64 6.39 10.67
CA ILE A 59 2.60 7.73 10.08
C ILE A 59 3.26 7.65 8.70
N GLU A 60 2.46 7.88 7.67
CA GLU A 60 2.91 7.76 6.29
C GLU A 60 2.54 8.98 5.43
N GLU A 61 3.08 9.01 4.22
CA GLU A 61 2.79 10.02 3.22
C GLU A 61 1.29 10.07 2.93
N TYR A 62 0.70 11.26 3.05
CA TYR A 62 -0.66 11.49 2.61
C TYR A 62 -0.68 11.56 1.08
N LEU A 63 -1.43 10.67 0.46
CA LEU A 63 -1.58 10.58 -0.98
C LEU A 63 -2.86 11.27 -1.42
N GLU A 64 -2.73 12.44 -2.01
CA GLU A 64 -3.87 13.16 -2.60
C GLU A 64 -4.18 12.58 -3.99
N GLY A 65 -5.21 11.74 -4.06
CA GLY A 65 -5.58 11.05 -5.29
C GLY A 65 -6.92 10.34 -5.20
N GLU A 66 -7.34 9.79 -6.33
CA GLU A 66 -8.55 8.97 -6.46
C GLU A 66 -8.16 7.51 -6.67
N SER A 67 -8.86 6.57 -6.00
CA SER A 67 -8.59 5.15 -6.27
C SER A 67 -8.96 4.80 -7.72
N LEU A 68 -8.21 3.87 -8.31
CA LEU A 68 -8.49 3.39 -9.66
C LEU A 68 -9.92 2.82 -9.76
N TYR A 69 -10.42 2.23 -8.67
CA TYR A 69 -11.81 1.79 -8.58
C TYR A 69 -12.80 2.96 -8.72
N ALA A 70 -12.61 4.04 -7.98
CA ALA A 70 -13.47 5.21 -8.03
C ALA A 70 -13.35 5.93 -9.38
N LEU A 71 -12.13 6.06 -9.91
CA LEU A 71 -11.86 6.63 -11.23
C LEU A 71 -12.63 5.89 -12.35
N VAL A 72 -12.53 4.56 -12.38
CA VAL A 72 -13.26 3.74 -13.39
C VAL A 72 -14.77 3.82 -13.18
N LYS A 73 -15.23 3.80 -11.92
CA LYS A 73 -16.66 3.95 -11.61
C LYS A 73 -17.22 5.31 -12.09
N ARG A 74 -16.43 6.36 -11.95
CA ARG A 74 -16.82 7.72 -12.38
C ARG A 74 -16.79 7.91 -13.88
N LEU A 75 -15.79 7.34 -14.57
CA LEU A 75 -15.59 7.52 -16.02
C LEU A 75 -16.31 6.43 -16.87
N GLY A 76 -16.74 5.34 -16.26
CA GLY A 76 -17.26 4.15 -16.94
C GLY A 76 -16.15 3.30 -17.56
N SER A 77 -15.20 3.88 -18.27
CA SER A 77 -14.05 3.20 -18.85
C SER A 77 -12.84 4.13 -18.96
N LEU A 78 -11.66 3.56 -19.04
CA LEU A 78 -10.43 4.27 -19.34
C LEU A 78 -10.11 4.23 -20.83
N SER A 79 -9.46 5.27 -21.35
CA SER A 79 -8.88 5.19 -22.70
C SER A 79 -7.80 4.10 -22.73
N VAL A 80 -7.61 3.48 -23.89
CA VAL A 80 -6.56 2.44 -24.08
C VAL A 80 -5.19 2.99 -23.64
N LYS A 81 -4.86 4.23 -24.02
CA LYS A 81 -3.61 4.87 -23.63
C LYS A 81 -3.48 4.94 -22.10
N THR A 82 -4.49 5.47 -21.41
CA THR A 82 -4.48 5.59 -19.94
C THR A 82 -4.36 4.22 -19.26
N ALA A 83 -5.11 3.22 -19.75
CA ALA A 83 -5.05 1.87 -19.18
C ALA A 83 -3.66 1.24 -19.34
N VAL A 84 -3.03 1.41 -20.52
CA VAL A 84 -1.67 0.91 -20.77
C VAL A 84 -0.65 1.64 -19.89
N ASP A 85 -0.73 2.97 -19.81
CA ASP A 85 0.21 3.78 -19.01
C ASP A 85 0.13 3.40 -17.51
N LEU A 86 -1.07 3.21 -16.96
CA LEU A 86 -1.25 2.74 -15.58
C LEU A 86 -0.78 1.31 -15.40
N GLY A 87 -1.08 0.41 -16.34
CA GLY A 87 -0.61 -0.98 -16.32
C GLY A 87 0.91 -1.09 -16.29
N ILE A 88 1.62 -0.28 -17.08
CA ILE A 88 3.09 -0.21 -17.05
C ILE A 88 3.58 0.25 -15.68
N GLN A 89 2.93 1.23 -15.05
CA GLN A 89 3.31 1.70 -13.72
C GLN A 89 3.12 0.60 -12.67
N ILE A 90 2.00 -0.14 -12.71
CA ILE A 90 1.77 -1.30 -11.82
C ILE A 90 2.90 -2.32 -11.99
N CYS A 91 3.20 -2.73 -13.22
CA CYS A 91 4.26 -3.71 -13.49
C CYS A 91 5.61 -3.25 -12.94
N ARG A 92 5.95 -1.97 -13.06
CA ARG A 92 7.21 -1.42 -12.52
C ARG A 92 7.27 -1.47 -10.99
N ILE A 93 6.17 -1.16 -10.30
CA ILE A 93 6.11 -1.26 -8.84
C ILE A 93 6.31 -2.72 -8.39
N ILE A 94 5.55 -3.65 -8.99
CA ILE A 94 5.65 -5.08 -8.67
C ILE A 94 7.04 -5.63 -9.01
N GLN A 95 7.61 -5.26 -10.15
CA GLN A 95 8.97 -5.65 -10.51
C GLN A 95 9.99 -5.15 -9.50
N PHE A 96 9.87 -3.90 -9.04
CA PHE A 96 10.74 -3.33 -8.01
C PHE A 96 10.67 -4.14 -6.72
N MET A 97 9.46 -4.48 -6.24
CA MET A 97 9.27 -5.28 -5.02
C MET A 97 9.85 -6.69 -5.15
N ASN A 98 9.67 -7.32 -6.32
CA ASN A 98 10.21 -8.66 -6.58
C ASN A 98 11.73 -8.69 -6.80
N SER A 99 12.34 -7.54 -7.11
CA SER A 99 13.79 -7.42 -7.32
C SER A 99 14.57 -7.05 -6.06
N ALA A 100 13.90 -6.89 -4.91
CA ALA A 100 14.55 -6.66 -3.63
C ALA A 100 15.38 -7.88 -3.21
N GLU A 101 16.38 -7.68 -2.34
CA GLU A 101 17.21 -8.77 -1.78
C GLU A 101 16.35 -9.87 -1.13
N ASN A 102 15.30 -9.44 -0.41
CA ASN A 102 14.20 -10.31 0.05
C ASN A 102 12.95 -9.93 -0.75
N PRO A 103 12.58 -10.66 -1.81
CA PRO A 103 11.43 -10.35 -2.64
C PRO A 103 10.14 -10.27 -1.84
N ILE A 104 9.34 -9.25 -2.12
CA ILE A 104 8.06 -8.99 -1.45
C ILE A 104 6.93 -9.27 -2.42
N LEU A 105 6.00 -10.12 -2.01
CA LEU A 105 4.75 -10.41 -2.70
C LEU A 105 3.66 -9.51 -2.11
N TYR A 106 3.00 -8.72 -2.94
CA TYR A 106 1.98 -7.79 -2.48
C TYR A 106 0.65 -8.45 -2.11
N LEU A 107 0.24 -9.48 -2.84
CA LEU A 107 -0.89 -10.41 -2.64
C LEU A 107 -2.32 -9.83 -2.66
N ASP A 108 -2.52 -8.51 -2.60
CA ASP A 108 -3.86 -7.90 -2.68
C ASP A 108 -3.95 -6.80 -3.77
N LEU A 109 -3.49 -7.15 -4.98
CA LEU A 109 -3.53 -6.23 -6.12
C LEU A 109 -4.97 -6.07 -6.63
N GLN A 110 -5.61 -4.98 -6.25
CA GLN A 110 -6.96 -4.62 -6.65
C GLN A 110 -7.11 -3.11 -6.89
N PRO A 111 -8.09 -2.67 -7.71
CA PRO A 111 -8.25 -1.25 -8.05
C PRO A 111 -8.51 -0.31 -6.86
N LYS A 112 -8.97 -0.83 -5.73
CA LYS A 112 -9.17 -0.04 -4.50
C LYS A 112 -7.86 0.37 -3.85
N ASN A 113 -6.83 -0.48 -3.97
CA ASN A 113 -5.50 -0.30 -3.38
C ASN A 113 -4.54 0.44 -4.31
N LEU A 114 -5.03 0.96 -5.43
CA LEU A 114 -4.28 1.73 -6.42
C LEU A 114 -4.83 3.16 -6.45
N LEU A 115 -4.06 4.13 -5.99
CA LEU A 115 -4.40 5.55 -6.07
C LEU A 115 -3.75 6.18 -7.30
N VAL A 116 -4.50 7.01 -8.01
CA VAL A 116 -4.00 7.82 -9.13
C VAL A 116 -3.85 9.26 -8.65
N CYS A 117 -2.62 9.67 -8.43
CA CYS A 117 -2.24 10.99 -7.93
C CYS A 117 -1.57 11.78 -9.06
N ASN A 118 -2.28 12.71 -9.69
CA ASN A 118 -1.76 13.52 -10.82
C ASN A 118 -1.13 12.67 -11.94
N GLY A 119 -1.75 11.53 -12.30
CA GLY A 119 -1.27 10.61 -13.33
C GLY A 119 -0.19 9.62 -12.88
N ILE A 120 0.28 9.72 -11.65
CA ILE A 120 1.19 8.76 -11.01
C ILE A 120 0.37 7.76 -10.22
N LEU A 121 0.61 6.48 -10.47
CA LEU A 121 -0.03 5.40 -9.74
C LEU A 121 0.75 5.09 -8.46
N ARG A 122 0.03 5.03 -7.34
CA ARG A 122 0.54 4.74 -6.01
C ARG A 122 -0.14 3.48 -5.46
N LEU A 123 0.65 2.54 -5.00
CA LEU A 123 0.18 1.31 -4.36
C LEU A 123 0.04 1.57 -2.85
N THR A 124 -1.11 1.21 -2.27
CA THR A 124 -1.41 1.41 -0.85
C THR A 124 -1.86 0.10 -0.21
N ASP A 125 -1.97 0.06 1.11
CA ASP A 125 -2.47 -1.09 1.87
C ASP A 125 -1.61 -2.35 1.72
N PHE A 126 -0.55 -2.42 2.52
CA PHE A 126 0.41 -3.52 2.53
C PHE A 126 0.11 -4.60 3.58
N ASP A 127 -1.12 -4.64 4.12
CA ASP A 127 -1.51 -5.59 5.18
C ASP A 127 -1.31 -7.05 4.80
N HIS A 128 -1.48 -7.38 3.51
CA HIS A 128 -1.31 -8.74 2.98
C HIS A 128 0.05 -9.00 2.36
N ALA A 129 0.95 -8.01 2.35
CA ALA A 129 2.27 -8.18 1.79
C ALA A 129 3.11 -9.17 2.62
N GLN A 130 3.91 -10.00 1.94
CA GLN A 130 4.76 -11.01 2.57
C GLN A 130 6.09 -11.13 1.85
N TYR A 131 7.12 -11.57 2.57
CA TYR A 131 8.32 -12.04 1.90
C TYR A 131 8.04 -13.35 1.13
N ALA A 132 8.61 -13.48 -0.05
CA ALA A 132 8.44 -14.69 -0.88
C ALA A 132 8.90 -15.96 -0.15
N SER A 133 9.91 -15.87 0.71
CA SER A 133 10.37 -16.94 1.58
C SER A 133 9.30 -17.45 2.54
N ASP A 134 8.49 -16.54 3.08
CA ASP A 134 7.45 -16.86 4.06
C ASP A 134 6.22 -17.47 3.36
N ALA A 135 5.84 -16.92 2.19
CA ALA A 135 4.70 -17.39 1.43
C ALA A 135 4.82 -18.86 1.00
N ALA A 136 6.04 -19.32 0.69
CA ALA A 136 6.31 -20.73 0.33
C ALA A 136 6.05 -21.71 1.49
N ALA A 137 6.06 -21.23 2.74
CA ALA A 137 5.89 -22.08 3.94
C ALA A 137 4.40 -22.33 4.29
N PHE A 138 3.47 -21.50 3.85
CA PHE A 138 2.11 -21.51 4.38
C PHE A 138 1.06 -22.15 3.48
N GLY A 139 1.28 -22.34 2.17
CA GLY A 139 0.32 -22.97 1.25
C GLY A 139 -1.09 -22.32 1.22
N GLU A 140 -1.28 -21.21 1.90
CA GLU A 140 -2.54 -20.49 1.97
C GLU A 140 -2.73 -19.58 0.76
N ARG A 141 -3.99 -19.47 0.31
CA ARG A 141 -4.34 -18.54 -0.77
C ARG A 141 -4.74 -17.19 -0.17
N TYR A 142 -4.03 -16.14 -0.56
CA TYR A 142 -4.32 -14.78 -0.17
C TYR A 142 -4.87 -13.99 -1.37
N GLY A 143 -5.69 -12.98 -1.07
CA GLY A 143 -6.18 -12.02 -2.05
C GLY A 143 -7.67 -11.76 -1.95
N THR A 144 -8.12 -10.72 -2.63
CA THR A 144 -9.53 -10.34 -2.68
C THR A 144 -10.28 -11.19 -3.72
N ILE A 145 -11.45 -11.71 -3.37
CA ILE A 145 -12.31 -12.50 -4.28
C ILE A 145 -12.56 -11.72 -5.57
N GLY A 146 -12.27 -12.37 -6.72
CA GLY A 146 -12.38 -11.79 -8.05
C GLY A 146 -11.09 -11.13 -8.57
N PHE A 147 -10.05 -11.00 -7.73
CA PHE A 147 -8.74 -10.47 -8.10
C PHE A 147 -7.58 -11.41 -7.71
N ALA A 148 -7.81 -12.36 -6.81
CA ALA A 148 -6.82 -13.37 -6.47
C ALA A 148 -6.65 -14.38 -7.61
N ALA A 149 -5.39 -14.78 -7.87
CA ALA A 149 -5.03 -15.79 -8.86
C ALA A 149 -5.19 -17.23 -8.31
#